data_3375612c79a6c185020848edc2fd6028
#
_entry.id   3375612c79a6c185020848edc2fd6028
#
_cell.length_a   1.000
_cell.length_b   1.000
_cell.length_c   1.000
_cell.angle_alpha   90.00
_cell.angle_beta   90.00
_cell.angle_gamma   90.00
#
_symmetry.space_group_name_H-M   'P 1'
#
loop_
_entity.id
_entity.type
_entity.pdbx_description
1 polymer ?
#
loop_
_entity_poly.entity_id
_entity_poly.type
_entity_poly.pdbx_seq_one_letter_code
_entity_poly.pdbx_strand_id
1 'polypeptide(L)'
;MYLNVNYKNFEFNSLKSLKNEITYGGYLAALCSPCFIVSTSIILDIKISLPMLLISYLLPLIIYSYDYYKDIDKDIKNSSERATFLKKKADRYPFVFTFYSLFLVSLLVLYSNWGMVVFIAAIMAGGILYNVVLKNLTKKIPAFKNMFTALTWALVGAFFPLFYYSMGINLSFIIAFLFIFMRVMNNVMFFDLKDMENDRSEGLKTLPVMLGKKGAINVLHALNIISFIPLIIGVYFNIIDIMGIFLLIFLFYSYFYINKANLASSSELEKTAHTLADLEFILWPVVLIIVQFLNII
;
A
#
# COMPACT_ATOMS: atom_id res chain seq x y z
N MET A 1 -34.02 33.03 -7.57
CA MET A 1 -32.65 33.16 -6.98
C MET A 1 -32.35 32.17 -5.86
N TYR A 2 -33.31 31.42 -5.31
CA TYR A 2 -33.12 30.45 -4.21
C TYR A 2 -32.79 29.01 -4.63
N LEU A 3 -32.91 28.65 -5.89
CA LEU A 3 -32.61 27.26 -6.35
C LEU A 3 -31.14 26.99 -6.59
N ASN A 4 -30.31 28.00 -6.85
CA ASN A 4 -28.89 27.82 -7.14
C ASN A 4 -27.99 27.56 -5.91
N VAL A 5 -28.44 27.94 -4.72
CA VAL A 5 -27.65 27.78 -3.47
C VAL A 5 -27.72 26.32 -2.98
N ASN A 6 -28.86 25.65 -3.16
CA ASN A 6 -29.03 24.25 -2.77
C ASN A 6 -28.27 23.28 -3.67
N TYR A 7 -28.17 23.55 -4.97
CA TYR A 7 -27.42 22.69 -5.91
C TYR A 7 -25.92 22.73 -5.63
N LYS A 8 -25.33 23.91 -5.44
CA LYS A 8 -23.89 24.04 -5.10
C LYS A 8 -23.52 23.37 -3.77
N ASN A 9 -24.37 23.49 -2.76
CA ASN A 9 -24.16 22.85 -1.47
C ASN A 9 -24.34 21.32 -1.57
N PHE A 10 -25.24 20.84 -2.40
CA PHE A 10 -25.44 19.40 -2.63
C PHE A 10 -24.26 18.79 -3.40
N GLU A 11 -23.79 19.44 -4.47
CA GLU A 11 -22.59 19.01 -5.22
C GLU A 11 -21.32 19.04 -4.35
N PHE A 12 -21.12 20.09 -3.58
CA PHE A 12 -19.95 20.23 -2.71
C PHE A 12 -19.94 19.17 -1.58
N ASN A 13 -21.10 18.88 -1.01
CA ASN A 13 -21.24 17.80 -0.01
C ASN A 13 -21.05 16.41 -0.63
N SER A 14 -21.52 16.21 -1.85
CA SER A 14 -21.35 14.97 -2.62
C SER A 14 -19.88 14.73 -2.96
N LEU A 15 -19.16 15.72 -3.46
CA LEU A 15 -17.72 15.64 -3.77
C LEU A 15 -16.88 15.42 -2.54
N LYS A 16 -17.18 16.08 -1.41
CA LYS A 16 -16.50 15.86 -0.14
C LYS A 16 -16.76 14.45 0.39
N SER A 17 -17.97 13.96 0.26
CA SER A 17 -18.33 12.58 0.64
C SER A 17 -17.58 11.55 -0.20
N LEU A 18 -17.50 11.74 -1.52
CA LEU A 18 -16.76 10.87 -2.44
C LEU A 18 -15.26 10.87 -2.12
N LYS A 19 -14.68 12.05 -1.91
CA LYS A 19 -13.27 12.18 -1.50
C LYS A 19 -12.99 11.40 -0.21
N ASN A 20 -13.84 11.58 0.81
CA ASN A 20 -13.70 10.87 2.08
C ASN A 20 -13.86 9.36 1.90
N GLU A 21 -14.75 8.90 1.01
CA GLU A 21 -14.90 7.49 0.68
C GLU A 21 -13.62 6.91 0.10
N ILE A 22 -13.07 7.56 -0.92
CA ILE A 22 -11.84 7.10 -1.59
C ILE A 22 -10.66 7.07 -0.61
N THR A 23 -10.52 8.11 0.23
CA THR A 23 -9.38 8.24 1.13
C THR A 23 -9.50 7.34 2.37
N TYR A 24 -10.68 7.33 3.02
CA TYR A 24 -10.87 6.63 4.29
C TYR A 24 -11.41 5.22 4.14
N GLY A 25 -12.05 4.90 3.01
CA GLY A 25 -12.57 3.57 2.72
C GLY A 25 -11.53 2.53 2.31
N GLY A 26 -10.25 2.92 2.24
CA GLY A 26 -9.16 2.01 1.85
C GLY A 26 -9.00 1.80 0.35
N TYR A 27 -9.82 2.45 -0.48
CA TYR A 27 -9.78 2.28 -1.94
C TYR A 27 -8.48 2.76 -2.57
N LEU A 28 -7.94 3.88 -2.08
CA LEU A 28 -6.67 4.42 -2.57
C LEU A 28 -5.49 3.52 -2.18
N ALA A 29 -5.45 3.06 -0.94
CA ALA A 29 -4.42 2.13 -0.49
C ALA A 29 -4.50 0.79 -1.24
N ALA A 30 -5.71 0.28 -1.48
CA ALA A 30 -5.90 -0.94 -2.27
C ALA A 30 -5.41 -0.80 -3.72
N LEU A 31 -5.49 0.41 -4.30
CA LEU A 31 -5.01 0.69 -5.66
C LEU A 31 -3.49 0.51 -5.80
N CYS A 32 -2.72 0.62 -4.71
CA CYS A 32 -1.28 0.36 -4.73
C CYS A 32 -0.97 -1.08 -5.22
N SER A 33 -1.83 -2.07 -4.92
CA SER A 33 -1.62 -3.46 -5.32
C SER A 33 -1.57 -3.65 -6.85
N PRO A 34 -2.60 -3.30 -7.63
CA PRO A 34 -2.50 -3.38 -9.08
C PRO A 34 -1.40 -2.47 -9.65
N CYS A 35 -1.08 -1.34 -9.01
CA CYS A 35 0.01 -0.47 -9.44
C CYS A 35 1.39 -1.14 -9.29
N PHE A 36 1.65 -1.86 -8.22
CA PHE A 36 2.85 -2.69 -8.09
C PHE A 36 2.92 -3.76 -9.19
N ILE A 37 1.81 -4.44 -9.42
CA ILE A 37 1.74 -5.52 -10.41
C ILE A 37 1.97 -5.00 -11.84
N VAL A 38 1.37 -3.85 -12.19
CA VAL A 38 1.63 -3.21 -13.49
C VAL A 38 3.08 -2.82 -13.62
N SER A 39 3.68 -2.20 -12.58
CA SER A 39 5.08 -1.80 -12.60
C SER A 39 6.01 -3.02 -12.73
N THR A 40 5.77 -4.07 -11.93
CA THR A 40 6.53 -5.33 -12.01
C THR A 40 6.38 -5.97 -13.39
N SER A 41 5.15 -6.00 -13.94
CA SER A 41 4.88 -6.60 -15.24
C SER A 41 5.59 -5.87 -16.37
N ILE A 42 5.65 -4.53 -16.31
CA ILE A 42 6.39 -3.73 -17.31
C ILE A 42 7.91 -4.01 -17.21
N ILE A 43 8.47 -4.00 -16.01
CA ILE A 43 9.91 -4.18 -15.79
C ILE A 43 10.38 -5.61 -16.11
N LEU A 44 9.49 -6.60 -15.96
CA LEU A 44 9.78 -8.02 -16.21
C LEU A 44 9.24 -8.52 -17.56
N ASP A 45 8.69 -7.64 -18.39
CA ASP A 45 8.05 -7.97 -19.67
C ASP A 45 6.99 -9.07 -19.54
N ILE A 46 6.08 -8.91 -18.61
CA ILE A 46 4.98 -9.85 -18.34
C ILE A 46 3.65 -9.26 -18.83
N LYS A 47 2.84 -10.06 -19.48
CA LYS A 47 1.51 -9.65 -19.95
C LYS A 47 0.62 -9.19 -18.80
N ILE A 48 -0.05 -8.05 -18.98
CA ILE A 48 -1.04 -7.51 -18.05
C ILE A 48 -2.44 -7.95 -18.49
N SER A 49 -3.27 -8.43 -17.56
CA SER A 49 -4.66 -8.75 -17.83
C SER A 49 -5.59 -8.10 -16.81
N LEU A 50 -6.78 -7.69 -17.25
CA LEU A 50 -7.76 -7.05 -16.38
C LEU A 50 -8.18 -7.92 -15.20
N PRO A 51 -8.48 -9.25 -15.35
CA PRO A 51 -8.80 -10.09 -14.20
C PRO A 51 -7.67 -10.13 -13.15
N MET A 52 -6.40 -10.19 -13.59
CA MET A 52 -5.24 -10.14 -12.68
C MET A 52 -5.25 -8.87 -11.83
N LEU A 53 -5.50 -7.72 -12.43
CA LEU A 53 -5.55 -6.44 -11.73
C LEU A 53 -6.76 -6.34 -10.78
N LEU A 54 -7.92 -6.85 -11.18
CA LEU A 54 -9.11 -6.86 -10.33
C LEU A 54 -8.93 -7.76 -9.11
N ILE A 55 -8.37 -8.97 -9.27
CA ILE A 55 -8.06 -9.87 -8.17
C ILE A 55 -7.09 -9.21 -7.20
N SER A 56 -6.04 -8.58 -7.73
CA SER A 56 -5.03 -7.89 -6.92
C SER A 56 -5.59 -6.69 -6.15
N TYR A 57 -6.54 -5.97 -6.72
CA TYR A 57 -7.20 -4.84 -6.07
C TYR A 57 -8.12 -5.29 -4.93
N LEU A 58 -8.90 -6.35 -5.16
CA LEU A 58 -9.84 -6.86 -4.17
C LEU A 58 -9.16 -7.41 -2.93
N LEU A 59 -7.97 -7.99 -3.07
CA LEU A 59 -7.24 -8.63 -1.98
C LEU A 59 -6.98 -7.67 -0.79
N PRO A 60 -6.26 -6.55 -0.95
CA PRO A 60 -6.05 -5.60 0.14
C PRO A 60 -7.36 -4.90 0.54
N LEU A 61 -8.28 -4.67 -0.38
CA LEU A 61 -9.57 -4.04 -0.08
C LEU A 61 -10.39 -4.86 0.91
N ILE A 62 -10.42 -6.19 0.77
CA ILE A 62 -11.08 -7.10 1.70
C ILE A 62 -10.37 -7.08 3.06
N ILE A 63 -9.04 -7.18 3.08
CA ILE A 63 -8.24 -7.19 4.31
C ILE A 63 -8.45 -5.88 5.09
N TYR A 64 -8.37 -4.72 4.41
CA TYR A 64 -8.57 -3.41 5.05
C TYR A 64 -10.01 -3.20 5.51
N SER A 65 -11.00 -3.64 4.73
CA SER A 65 -12.40 -3.56 5.14
C SER A 65 -12.64 -4.32 6.45
N TYR A 66 -12.03 -5.51 6.58
CA TYR A 66 -12.11 -6.31 7.81
C TYR A 66 -11.42 -5.61 8.99
N ASP A 67 -10.21 -5.11 8.80
CA ASP A 67 -9.42 -4.44 9.81
C ASP A 67 -10.13 -3.19 10.34
N TYR A 68 -10.60 -2.34 9.43
CA TYR A 68 -11.32 -1.11 9.78
C TYR A 68 -12.63 -1.38 10.54
N TYR A 69 -13.37 -2.42 10.16
CA TYR A 69 -14.59 -2.80 10.86
C TYR A 69 -14.28 -3.30 12.27
N LYS A 70 -13.25 -4.12 12.43
CA LYS A 70 -12.86 -4.72 13.70
C LYS A 70 -12.36 -3.70 14.71
N ASP A 71 -11.52 -2.75 14.27
CA ASP A 71 -10.85 -1.79 15.15
C ASP A 71 -11.60 -0.45 15.29
N ILE A 72 -12.81 -0.31 14.71
CA ILE A 72 -13.54 0.96 14.62
C ILE A 72 -13.77 1.64 15.99
N ASP A 73 -14.17 0.88 17.00
CA ASP A 73 -14.44 1.43 18.34
C ASP A 73 -13.16 1.84 19.08
N LYS A 74 -12.04 1.18 18.77
CA LYS A 74 -10.72 1.52 19.28
C LYS A 74 -10.19 2.81 18.63
N ASP A 75 -10.31 2.90 17.30
CA ASP A 75 -9.83 4.04 16.52
C ASP A 75 -10.60 5.33 16.84
N ILE A 76 -11.89 5.23 17.20
CA ILE A 76 -12.69 6.38 17.64
C ILE A 76 -12.13 6.99 18.93
N LYS A 77 -11.68 6.16 19.87
CA LYS A 77 -11.09 6.65 21.12
C LYS A 77 -9.83 7.49 20.86
N ASN A 78 -9.15 7.23 19.75
CA ASN A 78 -7.96 7.95 19.32
C ASN A 78 -8.28 9.21 18.47
N SER A 79 -9.56 9.63 18.42
CA SER A 79 -10.04 10.83 17.71
C SER A 79 -9.71 10.89 16.22
N SER A 80 -9.61 9.75 15.54
CA SER A 80 -9.32 9.69 14.11
C SER A 80 -10.55 10.12 13.30
N GLU A 81 -10.38 11.07 12.38
CA GLU A 81 -11.44 11.50 11.44
C GLU A 81 -11.93 10.33 10.61
N ARG A 82 -11.01 9.42 10.23
CA ARG A 82 -11.30 8.19 9.51
C ARG A 82 -12.27 7.31 10.29
N ALA A 83 -11.99 7.02 11.55
CA ALA A 83 -12.83 6.16 12.37
C ALA A 83 -14.25 6.72 12.54
N THR A 84 -14.36 8.03 12.73
CA THR A 84 -15.65 8.72 12.80
C THR A 84 -16.46 8.61 11.51
N PHE A 85 -15.78 8.70 10.36
CA PHE A 85 -16.40 8.51 9.04
C PHE A 85 -16.87 7.06 8.84
N LEU A 86 -16.02 6.08 9.16
CA LEU A 86 -16.30 4.66 8.99
C LEU A 86 -17.42 4.17 9.91
N LYS A 87 -17.51 4.69 11.15
CA LYS A 87 -18.59 4.32 12.08
C LYS A 87 -19.99 4.61 11.53
N LYS A 88 -20.16 5.71 10.79
CA LYS A 88 -21.44 6.04 10.15
C LYS A 88 -21.92 5.01 9.14
N LYS A 89 -21.03 4.12 8.70
CA LYS A 89 -21.27 3.10 7.66
C LYS A 89 -21.07 1.68 8.18
N ALA A 90 -20.81 1.51 9.47
CA ALA A 90 -20.50 0.22 10.08
C ALA A 90 -21.52 -0.88 9.73
N ASP A 91 -22.81 -0.53 9.72
CA ASP A 91 -23.91 -1.48 9.39
C ASP A 91 -23.85 -2.02 7.95
N ARG A 92 -23.15 -1.33 7.04
CA ARG A 92 -23.00 -1.75 5.63
C ARG A 92 -21.79 -2.66 5.40
N TYR A 93 -20.82 -2.67 6.31
CA TYR A 93 -19.58 -3.43 6.15
C TYR A 93 -19.78 -4.92 5.89
N PRO A 94 -20.65 -5.66 6.63
CA PRO A 94 -20.86 -7.08 6.38
C PRO A 94 -21.31 -7.36 4.94
N PHE A 95 -22.18 -6.53 4.38
CA PHE A 95 -22.67 -6.67 3.00
C PHE A 95 -21.56 -6.37 1.99
N VAL A 96 -20.80 -5.29 2.20
CA VAL A 96 -19.70 -4.88 1.32
C VAL A 96 -18.59 -5.93 1.34
N PHE A 97 -18.21 -6.43 2.52
CA PHE A 97 -17.24 -7.50 2.70
C PHE A 97 -17.66 -8.78 1.99
N THR A 98 -18.91 -9.19 2.15
CA THR A 98 -19.47 -10.38 1.50
C THR A 98 -19.46 -10.21 -0.03
N PHE A 99 -19.87 -9.05 -0.53
CA PHE A 99 -19.86 -8.76 -1.96
C PHE A 99 -18.44 -8.85 -2.55
N TYR A 100 -17.46 -8.20 -1.92
CA TYR A 100 -16.06 -8.26 -2.40
C TYR A 100 -15.51 -9.67 -2.33
N SER A 101 -15.83 -10.43 -1.28
CA SER A 101 -15.36 -11.81 -1.13
C SER A 101 -15.96 -12.73 -2.20
N LEU A 102 -17.27 -12.63 -2.47
CA LEU A 102 -17.93 -13.40 -3.53
C LEU A 102 -17.38 -13.02 -4.91
N PHE A 103 -17.15 -11.73 -5.14
CA PHE A 103 -16.59 -11.25 -6.40
C PHE A 103 -15.15 -11.76 -6.59
N LEU A 104 -14.31 -11.71 -5.56
CA LEU A 104 -12.95 -12.28 -5.58
C LEU A 104 -12.99 -13.80 -5.89
N VAL A 105 -13.85 -14.56 -5.20
CA VAL A 105 -13.99 -16.00 -5.44
C VAL A 105 -14.42 -16.28 -6.89
N SER A 106 -15.38 -15.52 -7.42
CA SER A 106 -15.83 -15.65 -8.81
C SER A 106 -14.70 -15.41 -9.81
N LEU A 107 -13.88 -14.37 -9.59
CA LEU A 107 -12.73 -14.08 -10.45
C LEU A 107 -11.66 -15.18 -10.34
N LEU A 108 -11.40 -15.71 -9.15
CA LEU A 108 -10.45 -16.80 -8.96
C LEU A 108 -10.91 -18.08 -9.67
N VAL A 109 -12.18 -18.43 -9.59
CA VAL A 109 -12.74 -19.60 -10.26
C VAL A 109 -12.67 -19.46 -11.79
N LEU A 110 -12.96 -18.28 -12.33
CA LEU A 110 -13.05 -18.07 -13.77
C LEU A 110 -11.70 -17.82 -14.46
N TYR A 111 -10.74 -17.18 -13.75
CA TYR A 111 -9.55 -16.61 -14.38
C TYR A 111 -8.23 -17.00 -13.71
N SER A 112 -8.23 -17.87 -12.69
CA SER A 112 -7.00 -18.23 -12.00
C SER A 112 -6.69 -19.73 -12.05
N ASN A 113 -5.50 -20.10 -11.62
CA ASN A 113 -5.06 -21.46 -11.45
C ASN A 113 -4.97 -21.83 -9.96
N TRP A 114 -4.74 -23.11 -9.66
CA TRP A 114 -4.69 -23.60 -8.28
C TRP A 114 -3.55 -22.97 -7.44
N GLY A 115 -2.39 -22.72 -8.07
CA GLY A 115 -1.27 -22.02 -7.41
C GLY A 115 -1.64 -20.62 -6.97
N MET A 116 -2.39 -19.89 -7.81
CA MET A 116 -2.89 -18.55 -7.50
C MET A 116 -3.91 -18.58 -6.36
N VAL A 117 -4.82 -19.54 -6.33
CA VAL A 117 -5.79 -19.70 -5.25
C VAL A 117 -5.07 -19.92 -3.92
N VAL A 118 -4.08 -20.81 -3.88
CA VAL A 118 -3.27 -21.08 -2.68
C VAL A 118 -2.49 -19.82 -2.26
N PHE A 119 -1.91 -19.11 -3.20
CA PHE A 119 -1.18 -17.86 -2.93
C PHE A 119 -2.09 -16.80 -2.28
N ILE A 120 -3.27 -16.54 -2.87
CA ILE A 120 -4.25 -15.60 -2.33
C ILE A 120 -4.73 -16.04 -0.95
N ALA A 121 -5.04 -17.30 -0.75
CA ALA A 121 -5.46 -17.85 0.54
C ALA A 121 -4.36 -17.65 1.61
N ALA A 122 -3.09 -17.86 1.26
CA ALA A 122 -1.97 -17.65 2.17
C ALA A 122 -1.81 -16.16 2.56
N ILE A 123 -1.91 -15.24 1.60
CA ILE A 123 -1.85 -13.79 1.86
C ILE A 123 -3.02 -13.35 2.75
N MET A 124 -4.24 -13.78 2.46
CA MET A 124 -5.42 -13.46 3.27
C MET A 124 -5.30 -14.02 4.69
N ALA A 125 -4.90 -15.28 4.83
CA ALA A 125 -4.66 -15.90 6.14
C ALA A 125 -3.59 -15.14 6.93
N GLY A 126 -2.49 -14.75 6.28
CA GLY A 126 -1.44 -13.92 6.88
C GLY A 126 -1.97 -12.58 7.39
N GLY A 127 -2.75 -11.86 6.58
CA GLY A 127 -3.36 -10.57 6.95
C GLY A 127 -4.32 -10.70 8.15
N ILE A 128 -5.17 -11.73 8.16
CA ILE A 128 -6.09 -11.99 9.29
C ILE A 128 -5.31 -12.39 10.55
N LEU A 129 -4.35 -13.32 10.43
CA LEU A 129 -3.50 -13.75 11.55
C LEU A 129 -2.70 -12.58 12.15
N TYR A 130 -2.23 -11.68 11.30
CA TYR A 130 -1.55 -10.48 11.77
C TYR A 130 -2.44 -9.67 12.72
N ASN A 131 -3.66 -9.38 12.32
CA ASN A 131 -4.58 -8.55 13.09
C ASN A 131 -5.09 -9.25 14.37
N VAL A 132 -5.14 -10.58 14.40
CA VAL A 132 -5.66 -11.35 15.56
C VAL A 132 -4.54 -11.67 16.56
N VAL A 133 -3.36 -12.09 16.08
CA VAL A 133 -2.31 -12.66 16.92
C VAL A 133 -0.98 -11.93 16.80
N LEU A 134 -0.51 -11.72 15.56
CA LEU A 134 0.87 -11.32 15.29
C LEU A 134 1.14 -9.85 15.65
N LYS A 135 0.11 -8.99 15.70
CA LYS A 135 0.25 -7.58 16.14
C LYS A 135 0.95 -7.46 17.50
N ASN A 136 0.70 -8.40 18.41
CA ASN A 136 1.33 -8.42 19.72
C ASN A 136 2.85 -8.73 19.67
N LEU A 137 3.35 -9.32 18.58
CA LEU A 137 4.79 -9.56 18.42
C LEU A 137 5.57 -8.25 18.26
N THR A 138 4.93 -7.17 17.79
CA THR A 138 5.57 -5.85 17.72
C THR A 138 5.95 -5.29 19.09
N LYS A 139 5.32 -5.79 20.16
CA LYS A 139 5.73 -5.45 21.55
C LYS A 139 7.06 -6.10 21.95
N LYS A 140 7.41 -7.22 21.32
CA LYS A 140 8.61 -8.01 21.63
C LYS A 140 9.71 -7.80 20.60
N ILE A 141 9.35 -7.83 19.31
CA ILE A 141 10.27 -7.78 18.17
C ILE A 141 10.22 -6.38 17.56
N PRO A 142 11.34 -5.64 17.56
CA PRO A 142 11.42 -4.33 16.92
C PRO A 142 11.00 -4.35 15.46
N ALA A 143 10.25 -3.35 15.04
CA ALA A 143 9.78 -3.15 13.66
C ALA A 143 9.02 -4.35 13.04
N PHE A 144 8.55 -5.31 13.83
CA PHE A 144 7.85 -6.49 13.31
C PHE A 144 6.63 -6.10 12.45
N LYS A 145 5.84 -5.11 12.90
CA LYS A 145 4.71 -4.56 12.15
C LYS A 145 5.13 -4.11 10.74
N ASN A 146 6.21 -3.33 10.66
CA ASN A 146 6.72 -2.79 9.40
C ASN A 146 7.23 -3.90 8.48
N MET A 147 8.03 -4.83 9.03
CA MET A 147 8.56 -5.97 8.27
C MET A 147 7.45 -6.85 7.73
N PHE A 148 6.45 -7.17 8.54
CA PHE A 148 5.33 -8.01 8.11
C PHE A 148 4.51 -7.35 7.00
N THR A 149 4.18 -6.07 7.17
CA THR A 149 3.43 -5.31 6.17
C THR A 149 4.23 -5.19 4.86
N ALA A 150 5.51 -4.82 4.95
CA ALA A 150 6.37 -4.72 3.77
C ALA A 150 6.54 -6.06 3.05
N LEU A 151 6.71 -7.16 3.81
CA LEU A 151 6.79 -8.52 3.26
C LEU A 151 5.51 -8.89 2.48
N THR A 152 4.35 -8.66 3.07
CA THR A 152 3.06 -8.99 2.44
C THR A 152 2.87 -8.21 1.13
N TRP A 153 3.12 -6.91 1.13
CA TRP A 153 3.03 -6.08 -0.06
C TRP A 153 4.05 -6.45 -1.14
N ALA A 154 5.28 -6.78 -0.74
CA ALA A 154 6.32 -7.19 -1.68
C ALA A 154 6.02 -8.56 -2.31
N LEU A 155 5.48 -9.51 -1.53
CA LEU A 155 5.01 -10.78 -2.06
C LEU A 155 3.92 -10.58 -3.11
N VAL A 156 2.92 -9.75 -2.80
CA VAL A 156 1.85 -9.42 -3.75
C VAL A 156 2.42 -8.68 -4.97
N GLY A 157 3.20 -7.63 -4.78
CA GLY A 157 3.70 -6.80 -5.86
C GLY A 157 4.63 -7.52 -6.84
N ALA A 158 5.50 -8.40 -6.34
CA ALA A 158 6.48 -9.10 -7.16
C ALA A 158 6.01 -10.47 -7.67
N PHE A 159 5.39 -11.29 -6.80
CA PHE A 159 5.09 -12.68 -7.13
C PHE A 159 3.67 -12.93 -7.65
N PHE A 160 2.79 -11.95 -7.59
CA PHE A 160 1.43 -12.10 -8.11
C PHE A 160 1.38 -12.52 -9.59
N PRO A 161 2.11 -11.85 -10.52
CA PRO A 161 2.14 -12.30 -11.92
C PRO A 161 2.71 -13.70 -12.09
N LEU A 162 3.72 -14.07 -11.27
CA LEU A 162 4.32 -15.41 -11.29
C LEU A 162 3.29 -16.50 -11.01
N PHE A 163 2.50 -16.35 -9.93
CA PHE A 163 1.47 -17.34 -9.59
C PHE A 163 0.31 -17.30 -10.57
N TYR A 164 -0.09 -16.11 -11.04
CA TYR A 164 -1.19 -15.95 -11.98
C TYR A 164 -0.93 -16.68 -13.32
N TYR A 165 0.30 -16.59 -13.83
CA TYR A 165 0.70 -17.23 -15.08
C TYR A 165 1.44 -18.55 -14.90
N SER A 166 1.53 -19.10 -13.70
CA SER A 166 2.27 -20.34 -13.38
C SER A 166 3.73 -20.30 -13.87
N MET A 167 4.39 -19.16 -13.69
CA MET A 167 5.78 -18.97 -14.10
C MET A 167 6.76 -19.56 -13.08
N GLY A 168 7.97 -19.92 -13.52
CA GLY A 168 9.06 -20.29 -12.62
C GLY A 168 9.68 -19.08 -11.91
N ILE A 169 10.12 -19.27 -10.68
CA ILE A 169 10.88 -18.23 -9.96
C ILE A 169 12.25 -18.05 -10.63
N ASN A 170 12.59 -16.81 -10.93
CA ASN A 170 13.91 -16.42 -11.44
C ASN A 170 14.44 -15.19 -10.70
N LEU A 171 15.64 -14.76 -11.01
CA LEU A 171 16.31 -13.67 -10.32
C LEU A 171 15.60 -12.31 -10.49
N SER A 172 14.89 -12.10 -11.61
CA SER A 172 14.15 -10.86 -11.83
C SER A 172 13.00 -10.66 -10.84
N PHE A 173 12.27 -11.73 -10.49
CA PHE A 173 11.27 -11.67 -9.42
C PHE A 173 11.87 -11.36 -8.04
N ILE A 174 13.07 -11.91 -7.75
CA ILE A 174 13.76 -11.64 -6.48
C ILE A 174 14.18 -10.16 -6.41
N ILE A 175 14.69 -9.58 -7.49
CA ILE A 175 15.06 -8.17 -7.57
C ILE A 175 13.84 -7.27 -7.38
N ALA A 176 12.74 -7.56 -8.08
CA ALA A 176 11.48 -6.83 -7.92
C ALA A 176 10.97 -6.92 -6.48
N PHE A 177 11.00 -8.12 -5.88
CA PHE A 177 10.62 -8.32 -4.49
C PHE A 177 11.45 -7.49 -3.52
N LEU A 178 12.78 -7.51 -3.63
CA LEU A 178 13.68 -6.76 -2.75
C LEU A 178 13.45 -5.25 -2.91
N PHE A 179 13.28 -4.76 -4.13
CA PHE A 179 12.99 -3.36 -4.40
C PHE A 179 11.66 -2.95 -3.74
N ILE A 180 10.58 -3.67 -4.02
CA ILE A 180 9.26 -3.35 -3.46
C ILE A 180 9.28 -3.46 -1.94
N PHE A 181 9.90 -4.51 -1.37
CA PHE A 181 10.02 -4.70 0.07
C PHE A 181 10.65 -3.48 0.75
N MET A 182 11.79 -3.01 0.25
CA MET A 182 12.49 -1.86 0.83
C MET A 182 11.71 -0.56 0.64
N ARG A 183 11.03 -0.37 -0.50
CA ARG A 183 10.19 0.80 -0.75
C ARG A 183 8.97 0.84 0.17
N VAL A 184 8.27 -0.29 0.31
CA VAL A 184 7.14 -0.38 1.23
C VAL A 184 7.60 -0.27 2.68
N MET A 185 8.77 -0.82 3.05
CA MET A 185 9.35 -0.63 4.38
C MET A 185 9.55 0.86 4.70
N ASN A 186 10.05 1.64 3.73
CA ASN A 186 10.17 3.09 3.86
C ASN A 186 8.80 3.77 4.06
N ASN A 187 7.81 3.38 3.27
CA ASN A 187 6.45 3.92 3.35
C ASN A 187 5.80 3.63 4.73
N VAL A 188 5.78 2.37 5.17
CA VAL A 188 5.13 2.01 6.44
C VAL A 188 5.83 2.61 7.66
N MET A 189 7.16 2.78 7.61
CA MET A 189 7.90 3.52 8.64
C MET A 189 7.52 5.01 8.66
N PHE A 190 7.31 5.61 7.48
CA PHE A 190 6.83 6.98 7.38
C PHE A 190 5.44 7.14 8.00
N PHE A 191 4.54 6.17 7.76
CA PHE A 191 3.23 6.13 8.41
C PHE A 191 3.33 6.05 9.94
N ASP A 192 4.26 5.28 10.48
CA ASP A 192 4.45 5.18 11.93
C ASP A 192 4.91 6.50 12.59
N LEU A 193 5.47 7.45 11.82
CA LEU A 193 5.80 8.77 12.37
C LEU A 193 4.57 9.52 12.92
N LYS A 194 3.42 9.41 12.24
CA LYS A 194 2.18 10.05 12.69
C LYS A 194 1.57 9.32 13.89
N ASP A 195 1.82 8.01 13.99
CA ASP A 195 1.23 7.15 15.00
C ASP A 195 2.15 6.95 16.23
N MET A 196 3.31 7.63 16.29
CA MET A 196 4.37 7.40 17.28
C MET A 196 3.89 7.47 18.74
N GLU A 197 3.03 8.43 19.08
CA GLU A 197 2.51 8.58 20.44
C GLU A 197 1.53 7.45 20.81
N ASN A 198 0.68 7.08 19.86
CA ASN A 198 -0.27 5.97 20.04
C ASN A 198 0.46 4.63 20.15
N ASP A 199 1.41 4.36 19.24
CA ASP A 199 2.25 3.16 19.26
C ASP A 199 3.01 3.04 20.59
N ARG A 200 3.54 4.16 21.11
CA ARG A 200 4.21 4.21 22.42
C ARG A 200 3.26 3.86 23.56
N SER A 201 2.04 4.40 23.55
CA SER A 201 1.05 4.12 24.59
C SER A 201 0.61 2.65 24.61
N GLU A 202 0.63 1.99 23.45
CA GLU A 202 0.32 0.57 23.28
C GLU A 202 1.52 -0.35 23.57
N GLY A 203 2.69 0.22 23.82
CA GLY A 203 3.94 -0.52 24.06
C GLY A 203 4.52 -1.19 22.80
N LEU A 204 4.18 -0.67 21.62
CA LEU A 204 4.69 -1.18 20.35
C LEU A 204 6.11 -0.65 20.10
N LYS A 205 7.00 -1.54 19.64
CA LYS A 205 8.38 -1.22 19.30
C LYS A 205 8.54 -0.88 17.82
N THR A 206 7.81 0.13 17.36
CA THR A 206 8.01 0.68 16.00
C THR A 206 9.30 1.49 15.95
N LEU A 207 9.90 1.65 14.78
CA LEU A 207 11.17 2.38 14.64
C LEU A 207 11.07 3.84 15.12
N PRO A 208 10.01 4.61 14.83
CA PRO A 208 9.85 5.94 15.38
C PRO A 208 9.74 5.97 16.92
N VAL A 209 9.09 4.99 17.53
CA VAL A 209 8.99 4.90 18.99
C VAL A 209 10.37 4.66 19.62
N MET A 210 11.21 3.83 18.98
CA MET A 210 12.53 3.47 19.48
C MET A 210 13.58 4.57 19.26
N LEU A 211 13.59 5.21 18.09
CA LEU A 211 14.63 6.15 17.67
C LEU A 211 14.23 7.62 17.84
N GLY A 212 12.96 7.88 18.16
CA GLY A 212 12.37 9.21 18.11
C GLY A 212 12.19 9.72 16.68
N LYS A 213 11.47 10.83 16.51
CA LYS A 213 11.14 11.41 15.21
C LYS A 213 12.38 11.67 14.34
N LYS A 214 13.40 12.34 14.91
CA LYS A 214 14.64 12.68 14.18
C LYS A 214 15.43 11.44 13.75
N GLY A 215 15.57 10.47 14.66
CA GLY A 215 16.26 9.22 14.35
C GLY A 215 15.55 8.41 13.26
N ALA A 216 14.22 8.33 13.32
CA ALA A 216 13.42 7.67 12.31
C ALA A 216 13.55 8.34 10.92
N ILE A 217 13.55 9.68 10.86
CA ILE A 217 13.74 10.42 9.61
C ILE A 217 15.11 10.14 8.99
N ASN A 218 16.17 10.07 9.79
CA ASN A 218 17.50 9.70 9.28
C ASN A 218 17.52 8.28 8.70
N VAL A 219 16.87 7.33 9.35
CA VAL A 219 16.73 5.96 8.84
C VAL A 219 15.90 5.93 7.56
N LEU A 220 14.82 6.71 7.47
CA LEU A 220 14.02 6.84 6.24
C LEU A 220 14.85 7.37 5.07
N HIS A 221 15.70 8.37 5.26
CA HIS A 221 16.60 8.86 4.22
C HIS A 221 17.61 7.80 3.78
N ALA A 222 18.22 7.08 4.72
CA ALA A 222 19.14 5.99 4.40
C ALA A 222 18.42 4.87 3.62
N LEU A 223 17.27 4.44 4.10
CA LEU A 223 16.46 3.40 3.45
C LEU A 223 15.96 3.85 2.07
N ASN A 224 15.61 5.13 1.90
CA ASN A 224 15.23 5.70 0.61
C ASN A 224 16.34 5.49 -0.45
N ILE A 225 17.60 5.73 -0.09
CA ILE A 225 18.72 5.52 -1.01
C ILE A 225 18.97 4.03 -1.23
N ILE A 226 19.08 3.25 -0.17
CA ILE A 226 19.43 1.82 -0.22
C ILE A 226 18.38 1.02 -0.99
N SER A 227 17.11 1.42 -0.92
CA SER A 227 16.00 0.71 -1.57
C SER A 227 16.12 0.64 -3.10
N PHE A 228 16.87 1.52 -3.74
CA PHE A 228 17.10 1.49 -5.19
C PHE A 228 18.26 0.61 -5.63
N ILE A 229 19.10 0.13 -4.69
CA ILE A 229 20.23 -0.74 -5.01
C ILE A 229 19.83 -2.01 -5.78
N PRO A 230 18.78 -2.77 -5.35
CA PRO A 230 18.33 -3.93 -6.11
C PRO A 230 17.94 -3.60 -7.55
N LEU A 231 17.23 -2.48 -7.75
CA LEU A 231 16.80 -2.02 -9.07
C LEU A 231 18.01 -1.68 -9.97
N ILE A 232 18.97 -0.93 -9.45
CA ILE A 232 20.20 -0.56 -10.18
C ILE A 232 21.01 -1.81 -10.55
N ILE A 233 21.18 -2.76 -9.61
CA ILE A 233 21.86 -4.03 -9.86
C ILE A 233 21.11 -4.81 -10.95
N GLY A 234 19.78 -4.88 -10.87
CA GLY A 234 18.96 -5.60 -11.83
C GLY A 234 19.11 -5.07 -13.26
N VAL A 235 19.10 -3.75 -13.42
CA VAL A 235 19.30 -3.10 -14.72
C VAL A 235 20.75 -3.27 -15.19
N TYR A 236 21.74 -3.04 -14.34
CA TYR A 236 23.15 -3.15 -14.70
C TYR A 236 23.56 -4.53 -15.22
N PHE A 237 23.00 -5.60 -14.62
CA PHE A 237 23.25 -6.98 -15.06
C PHE A 237 22.25 -7.50 -16.11
N ASN A 238 21.40 -6.64 -16.67
CA ASN A 238 20.35 -7.01 -17.63
C ASN A 238 19.41 -8.12 -17.11
N ILE A 239 19.13 -8.13 -15.80
CA ILE A 239 18.22 -9.10 -15.17
C ILE A 239 16.78 -8.61 -15.28
N ILE A 240 16.58 -7.28 -15.27
CA ILE A 240 15.31 -6.59 -15.49
C ILE A 240 15.47 -5.56 -16.58
N ASP A 241 14.35 -5.16 -17.18
CA ASP A 241 14.34 -4.18 -18.24
C ASP A 241 14.90 -2.82 -17.78
N ILE A 242 15.60 -2.13 -18.70
CA ILE A 242 16.19 -0.80 -18.46
C ILE A 242 15.14 0.24 -18.05
N MET A 243 13.88 0.04 -18.43
CA MET A 243 12.78 0.90 -18.01
C MET A 243 12.70 1.06 -16.49
N GLY A 244 13.14 0.06 -15.73
CA GLY A 244 13.21 0.12 -14.28
C GLY A 244 14.02 1.31 -13.76
N ILE A 245 15.00 1.83 -14.50
CA ILE A 245 15.84 2.96 -14.07
C ILE A 245 15.03 4.25 -13.88
N PHE A 246 13.92 4.43 -14.60
CA PHE A 246 13.07 5.62 -14.49
C PHE A 246 12.36 5.72 -13.16
N LEU A 247 12.24 4.62 -12.42
CA LEU A 247 11.73 4.65 -11.04
C LEU A 247 12.68 5.37 -10.07
N LEU A 248 13.94 5.64 -10.44
CA LEU A 248 14.87 6.45 -9.64
C LEU A 248 14.35 7.88 -9.38
N ILE A 249 13.41 8.39 -10.18
CA ILE A 249 12.76 9.68 -9.93
C ILE A 249 12.10 9.72 -8.54
N PHE A 250 11.66 8.56 -8.06
CA PHE A 250 11.02 8.45 -6.75
C PHE A 250 12.00 8.54 -5.57
N LEU A 251 13.30 8.49 -5.80
CA LEU A 251 14.30 8.86 -4.81
C LEU A 251 14.14 10.33 -4.39
N PHE A 252 13.99 11.22 -5.38
CA PHE A 252 13.77 12.66 -5.12
C PHE A 252 12.38 12.95 -4.59
N TYR A 253 11.37 12.25 -5.11
CA TYR A 253 9.99 12.37 -4.64
C TYR A 253 9.88 12.02 -3.15
N SER A 254 10.47 10.89 -2.73
CA SER A 254 10.44 10.47 -1.33
C SER A 254 11.30 11.36 -0.44
N TYR A 255 12.46 11.79 -0.93
CA TYR A 255 13.27 12.77 -0.23
C TYR A 255 12.47 14.04 0.11
N PHE A 256 11.65 14.51 -0.82
CA PHE A 256 10.80 15.67 -0.63
C PHE A 256 9.79 15.48 0.52
N TYR A 257 9.00 14.42 0.52
CA TYR A 257 7.99 14.24 1.56
C TYR A 257 8.58 13.83 2.91
N ILE A 258 9.71 13.11 2.93
CA ILE A 258 10.43 12.78 4.18
C ILE A 258 10.97 14.07 4.82
N ASN A 259 11.57 14.98 4.06
CA ASN A 259 12.03 16.26 4.60
C ASN A 259 10.87 17.12 5.15
N LYS A 260 9.73 17.11 4.49
CA LYS A 260 8.55 17.81 4.97
C LYS A 260 8.11 17.34 6.36
N ALA A 261 8.35 16.07 6.68
CA ALA A 261 8.03 15.50 7.99
C ALA A 261 8.82 16.12 9.15
N ASN A 262 10.00 16.69 8.93
CA ASN A 262 10.83 17.26 10.00
C ASN A 262 10.08 18.31 10.84
N LEU A 263 9.38 19.21 10.19
CA LEU A 263 8.69 20.34 10.82
C LEU A 263 7.18 20.12 10.96
N ALA A 264 6.67 19.03 10.39
CA ALA A 264 5.23 18.77 10.34
C ALA A 264 4.67 18.42 11.73
N SER A 265 3.49 18.92 12.02
CA SER A 265 2.61 18.47 13.12
C SER A 265 2.04 17.08 12.83
N SER A 266 1.44 16.43 13.83
CA SER A 266 0.84 15.10 13.65
C SER A 266 -0.25 15.09 12.58
N SER A 267 -1.09 16.14 12.50
CA SER A 267 -2.13 16.24 11.46
C SER A 267 -1.57 16.47 10.06
N GLU A 268 -0.48 17.20 9.93
CA GLU A 268 0.22 17.39 8.65
C GLU A 268 0.95 16.10 8.21
N LEU A 269 1.50 15.34 9.16
CA LEU A 269 2.08 14.02 8.89
C LEU A 269 1.01 13.05 8.39
N GLU A 270 -0.16 13.01 9.03
CA GLU A 270 -1.30 12.19 8.61
C GLU A 270 -1.70 12.52 7.17
N LYS A 271 -1.89 13.82 6.87
CA LYS A 271 -2.21 14.26 5.52
C LYS A 271 -1.13 13.90 4.51
N THR A 272 0.14 14.09 4.85
CA THR A 272 1.27 13.79 3.96
C THR A 272 1.38 12.29 3.70
N ALA A 273 1.18 11.44 4.72
CA ALA A 273 1.21 10.00 4.59
C ALA A 273 0.12 9.49 3.63
N HIS A 274 -1.14 9.87 3.86
CA HIS A 274 -2.26 9.42 3.02
C HIS A 274 -2.33 10.08 1.63
N THR A 275 -1.57 11.14 1.36
CA THR A 275 -1.56 11.77 0.03
C THR A 275 -0.26 11.51 -0.71
N LEU A 276 0.89 11.92 -0.16
CA LEU A 276 2.15 11.84 -0.88
C LEU A 276 2.80 10.47 -0.81
N ALA A 277 2.80 9.81 0.36
CA ALA A 277 3.50 8.54 0.51
C ALA A 277 2.78 7.39 -0.24
N ASP A 278 1.44 7.32 -0.21
CA ASP A 278 0.70 6.31 -0.98
C ASP A 278 0.67 6.64 -2.48
N LEU A 279 0.61 7.94 -2.83
CA LEU A 279 0.62 8.37 -4.24
C LEU A 279 1.90 7.95 -4.97
N GLU A 280 3.02 7.82 -4.27
CA GLU A 280 4.26 7.34 -4.85
C GLU A 280 4.06 6.04 -5.64
N PHE A 281 3.42 5.05 -5.01
CA PHE A 281 3.22 3.74 -5.63
C PHE A 281 2.23 3.75 -6.80
N ILE A 282 1.25 4.64 -6.73
CA ILE A 282 0.28 4.85 -7.82
C ILE A 282 0.96 5.50 -9.03
N LEU A 283 1.96 6.34 -8.80
CA LEU A 283 2.70 7.01 -9.86
C LEU A 283 3.75 6.12 -10.55
N TRP A 284 4.18 5.00 -9.94
CA TRP A 284 5.15 4.10 -10.57
C TRP A 284 4.73 3.63 -11.96
N PRO A 285 3.56 2.98 -12.14
CA PRO A 285 3.14 2.55 -13.47
C PRO A 285 2.89 3.73 -14.41
N VAL A 286 2.47 4.89 -13.89
CA VAL A 286 2.26 6.09 -14.71
C VAL A 286 3.57 6.53 -15.37
N VAL A 287 4.66 6.60 -14.60
CA VAL A 287 5.99 6.95 -15.14
C VAL A 287 6.43 5.92 -16.17
N LEU A 288 6.33 4.62 -15.86
CA LEU A 288 6.75 3.56 -16.79
C LEU A 288 5.93 3.56 -18.08
N ILE A 289 4.61 3.73 -18.01
CA ILE A 289 3.74 3.81 -19.20
C ILE A 289 4.07 5.04 -20.05
N ILE A 290 4.33 6.19 -19.43
CA ILE A 290 4.74 7.40 -20.16
C ILE A 290 6.06 7.17 -20.90
N VAL A 291 7.05 6.58 -20.25
CA VAL A 291 8.36 6.25 -20.87
C VAL A 291 8.17 5.30 -22.05
N GLN A 292 7.36 4.27 -21.90
CA GLN A 292 7.04 3.31 -22.95
C GLN A 292 6.32 3.99 -24.12
N PHE A 293 5.35 4.85 -23.84
CA PHE A 293 4.57 5.56 -24.88
C PHE A 293 5.43 6.54 -25.69
N LEU A 294 6.39 7.19 -25.04
CA LEU A 294 7.29 8.16 -25.67
C LEU A 294 8.44 7.48 -26.45
N ASN A 295 8.52 6.15 -26.46
CA ASN A 295 9.62 5.39 -27.08
C ASN A 295 11.00 5.95 -26.71
N ILE A 296 11.19 6.26 -25.42
CA ILE A 296 12.46 6.86 -24.93
C ILE A 296 13.61 5.84 -24.94
N ILE A 297 13.25 4.56 -25.02
CA ILE A 297 14.20 3.42 -25.09
C ILE A 297 13.81 2.53 -26.26
#